data_ee92983969b573d1ee83ef1e4889826e
#
_entry.id   ee92983969b573d1ee83ef1e4889826e
#
_cell.length_a   1.000
_cell.length_b   1.000
_cell.length_c   1.000
_cell.angle_alpha   90.00
_cell.angle_beta   90.00
_cell.angle_gamma   90.00
#
_symmetry.space_group_name_H-M   'P 1'
#
loop_
_entity.id
_entity.type
_entity.pdbx_description
1 polymer ?
#
loop_
_entity_poly.entity_id
_entity_poly.type
_entity_poly.pdbx_seq_one_letter_code
_entity_poly.pdbx_strand_id
1 'polypeptide(L)'
;MDTILEVKNLSLNIQKKQILDDVSFSLKRGSFTAICGKNGAGKSQLLRILKGLRKQSDGAIFINKEDVSKNRSKRLTQVGLVFQESDLQIVGETVEKDLRFGPENLGWSEDIINNKVDEMLNLFSLTSLKDRRPSTLSGGEKRRLAIASVLAMEPDILFLDEPFSALDYPSVISLLDTLIMLHEKGVTLAVVTHEVERFLAHTTNTLILKNGRLIYDGASESALAELKKAEVYVPNLPFKDLSWKM
;
A
#
# COMPACT_ATOMS: atom_id res chain seq x y z
N MET A 1 12.07 17.10 -1.15
CA MET A 1 11.80 15.77 -0.57
C MET A 1 12.68 14.75 -1.26
N ASP A 2 13.31 13.86 -0.49
CA ASP A 2 14.26 12.86 -1.00
C ASP A 2 13.50 11.65 -1.59
N THR A 3 14.08 11.04 -2.65
CA THR A 3 13.49 9.83 -3.28
C THR A 3 13.75 8.63 -2.36
N ILE A 4 12.67 7.92 -2.00
CA ILE A 4 12.74 6.72 -1.17
C ILE A 4 12.76 5.43 -1.99
N LEU A 5 11.99 5.41 -3.08
CA LEU A 5 11.93 4.30 -4.04
C LEU A 5 12.19 4.81 -5.45
N GLU A 6 13.05 4.13 -6.17
CA GLU A 6 13.25 4.35 -7.61
C GLU A 6 13.18 3.01 -8.33
N VAL A 7 12.37 2.95 -9.36
CA VAL A 7 12.19 1.77 -10.23
C VAL A 7 12.63 2.14 -11.63
N LYS A 8 13.52 1.33 -12.24
CA LYS A 8 14.07 1.57 -13.58
C LYS A 8 13.85 0.38 -14.49
N ASN A 9 13.17 0.62 -15.61
CA ASN A 9 12.96 -0.31 -16.73
C ASN A 9 12.44 -1.69 -16.28
N LEU A 10 11.54 -1.70 -15.27
CA LEU A 10 11.04 -2.91 -14.66
C LEU A 10 10.12 -3.67 -15.61
N SER A 11 10.46 -4.93 -15.87
CA SER A 11 9.67 -5.81 -16.73
C SER A 11 9.36 -7.13 -16.04
N LEU A 12 8.21 -7.70 -16.37
CA LEU A 12 7.77 -9.01 -15.88
C LEU A 12 7.15 -9.82 -17.02
N ASN A 13 7.71 -10.99 -17.27
CA ASN A 13 7.15 -12.00 -18.17
C ASN A 13 6.70 -13.24 -17.36
N ILE A 14 5.49 -13.72 -17.61
CA ILE A 14 4.95 -14.96 -17.03
C ILE A 14 4.47 -15.84 -18.19
N GLN A 15 5.02 -17.06 -18.32
CA GLN A 15 4.62 -18.03 -19.35
C GLN A 15 4.48 -17.39 -20.76
N LYS A 16 5.49 -16.67 -21.23
CA LYS A 16 5.54 -15.95 -22.51
C LYS A 16 4.60 -14.73 -22.63
N LYS A 17 3.82 -14.41 -21.59
CA LYS A 17 2.98 -13.21 -21.55
C LYS A 17 3.71 -12.10 -20.82
N GLN A 18 3.88 -10.95 -21.46
CA GLN A 18 4.40 -9.73 -20.83
C GLN A 18 3.30 -9.13 -19.96
N ILE A 19 3.60 -9.01 -18.66
CA ILE A 19 2.68 -8.48 -17.64
C ILE A 19 3.05 -7.04 -17.29
N LEU A 20 4.36 -6.75 -17.17
CA LEU A 20 4.90 -5.41 -17.02
C LEU A 20 5.95 -5.19 -18.09
N ASP A 21 5.98 -4.00 -18.65
CA ASP A 21 6.80 -3.64 -19.80
C ASP A 21 7.42 -2.26 -19.56
N ASP A 22 8.71 -2.25 -19.25
CA ASP A 22 9.55 -1.06 -19.14
C ASP A 22 8.97 0.00 -18.15
N VAL A 23 8.54 -0.43 -16.97
CA VAL A 23 7.94 0.45 -15.95
C VAL A 23 9.04 1.17 -15.18
N SER A 24 9.06 2.51 -15.25
CA SER A 24 10.01 3.37 -14.52
C SER A 24 9.29 4.49 -13.81
N PHE A 25 9.53 4.67 -12.51
CA PHE A 25 8.97 5.74 -11.69
C PHE A 25 9.76 5.93 -10.40
N SER A 26 9.44 7.00 -9.66
CA SER A 26 10.00 7.23 -8.32
C SER A 26 8.94 7.68 -7.33
N LEU A 27 9.12 7.28 -6.06
CA LEU A 27 8.33 7.78 -4.93
C LEU A 27 9.21 8.65 -4.03
N LYS A 28 8.64 9.77 -3.57
CA LYS A 28 9.29 10.66 -2.60
C LYS A 28 8.97 10.21 -1.17
N ARG A 29 9.91 10.38 -0.26
CA ARG A 29 9.69 10.12 1.17
C ARG A 29 8.53 10.97 1.68
N GLY A 30 7.63 10.34 2.45
CA GLY A 30 6.45 10.99 3.00
C GLY A 30 5.38 11.35 1.95
N SER A 31 5.47 10.86 0.69
CA SER A 31 4.41 11.07 -0.28
C SER A 31 3.20 10.16 -0.04
N PHE A 32 2.03 10.63 -0.46
CA PHE A 32 0.84 9.80 -0.59
C PHE A 32 0.53 9.66 -2.09
N THR A 33 0.77 8.47 -2.64
CA THR A 33 0.69 8.20 -4.08
C THR A 33 -0.50 7.29 -4.40
N ALA A 34 -1.26 7.63 -5.44
CA ALA A 34 -2.24 6.73 -6.05
C ALA A 34 -1.58 5.93 -7.19
N ILE A 35 -1.79 4.61 -7.24
CA ILE A 35 -1.39 3.76 -8.36
C ILE A 35 -2.66 3.20 -8.99
N CYS A 36 -3.02 3.75 -10.15
CA CYS A 36 -4.31 3.51 -10.79
C CYS A 36 -4.17 2.72 -12.08
N GLY A 37 -5.27 2.18 -12.54
CA GLY A 37 -5.36 1.44 -13.79
C GLY A 37 -6.45 0.36 -13.74
N LYS A 38 -6.91 -0.07 -14.91
CA LYS A 38 -7.92 -1.13 -15.05
C LYS A 38 -7.48 -2.44 -14.40
N ASN A 39 -8.44 -3.29 -14.06
CA ASN A 39 -8.15 -4.66 -13.63
C ASN A 39 -7.34 -5.39 -14.71
N GLY A 40 -6.27 -6.08 -14.29
CA GLY A 40 -5.33 -6.71 -15.20
C GLY A 40 -4.21 -5.81 -15.75
N ALA A 41 -4.15 -4.52 -15.40
CA ALA A 41 -3.08 -3.61 -15.85
C ALA A 41 -1.69 -3.93 -15.29
N GLY A 42 -1.57 -4.87 -14.34
CA GLY A 42 -0.28 -5.28 -13.75
C GLY A 42 -0.02 -4.73 -12.36
N LYS A 43 -0.93 -3.93 -11.77
CA LYS A 43 -0.76 -3.24 -10.47
C LYS A 43 -0.32 -4.19 -9.34
N SER A 44 -1.08 -5.23 -9.05
CA SER A 44 -0.74 -6.19 -7.97
C SER A 44 0.55 -6.98 -8.26
N GLN A 45 0.89 -7.21 -9.52
CA GLN A 45 2.17 -7.85 -9.87
C GLN A 45 3.34 -6.89 -9.60
N LEU A 46 3.18 -5.61 -9.90
CA LEU A 46 4.15 -4.57 -9.53
C LEU A 46 4.40 -4.59 -8.02
N LEU A 47 3.34 -4.55 -7.20
CA LEU A 47 3.48 -4.58 -5.73
C LEU A 47 4.19 -5.85 -5.24
N ARG A 48 3.85 -7.02 -5.79
CA ARG A 48 4.51 -8.29 -5.43
C ARG A 48 6.01 -8.28 -5.76
N ILE A 49 6.41 -7.64 -6.86
CA ILE A 49 7.83 -7.47 -7.21
C ILE A 49 8.50 -6.52 -6.21
N LEU A 50 7.91 -5.36 -5.93
CA LEU A 50 8.47 -4.38 -5.01
C LEU A 50 8.66 -4.96 -3.61
N LYS A 51 7.68 -5.72 -3.10
CA LYS A 51 7.77 -6.46 -1.83
C LYS A 51 8.80 -7.59 -1.86
N GLY A 52 9.28 -8.04 -3.02
CA GLY A 52 10.17 -9.19 -3.13
C GLY A 52 9.46 -10.56 -3.11
N LEU A 53 8.12 -10.58 -3.25
CA LEU A 53 7.33 -11.82 -3.36
C LEU A 53 7.40 -12.44 -4.76
N ARG A 54 7.80 -11.65 -5.74
CA ARG A 54 8.03 -12.09 -7.12
C ARG A 54 9.33 -11.50 -7.66
N LYS A 55 10.06 -12.29 -8.43
CA LYS A 55 11.26 -11.81 -9.13
C LYS A 55 10.83 -11.14 -10.43
N GLN A 56 11.38 -9.96 -10.70
CA GLN A 56 11.28 -9.27 -12.00
C GLN A 56 12.04 -10.05 -13.08
N SER A 57 11.63 -9.90 -14.34
CA SER A 57 12.36 -10.44 -15.49
C SER A 57 13.54 -9.56 -15.88
N ASP A 58 13.38 -8.23 -15.77
CA ASP A 58 14.41 -7.23 -16.04
C ASP A 58 14.15 -5.97 -15.21
N GLY A 59 15.12 -5.03 -15.19
CA GLY A 59 15.06 -3.76 -14.51
C GLY A 59 15.64 -3.77 -13.10
N ALA A 60 15.70 -2.58 -12.52
CA ALA A 60 16.32 -2.33 -11.22
C ALA A 60 15.37 -1.63 -10.24
N ILE A 61 15.55 -1.91 -8.95
CA ILE A 61 14.78 -1.35 -7.83
C ILE A 61 15.76 -0.80 -6.80
N PHE A 62 15.63 0.48 -6.48
CA PHE A 62 16.44 1.14 -5.47
C PHE A 62 15.54 1.59 -4.33
N ILE A 63 15.94 1.29 -3.09
CA ILE A 63 15.30 1.81 -1.87
C ILE A 63 16.38 2.55 -1.08
N ASN A 64 16.09 3.79 -0.67
CA ASN A 64 17.08 4.65 0.00
C ASN A 64 18.39 4.77 -0.80
N LYS A 65 18.31 4.86 -2.13
CA LYS A 65 19.44 4.93 -3.08
C LYS A 65 20.30 3.66 -3.18
N GLU A 66 19.92 2.58 -2.47
CA GLU A 66 20.61 1.29 -2.53
C GLU A 66 19.89 0.36 -3.54
N ASP A 67 20.66 -0.31 -4.41
CA ASP A 67 20.13 -1.33 -5.32
C ASP A 67 19.72 -2.58 -4.54
N VAL A 68 18.39 -2.81 -4.46
CA VAL A 68 17.78 -3.96 -3.81
C VAL A 68 17.19 -4.96 -4.81
N SER A 69 17.47 -4.83 -6.11
CA SER A 69 16.89 -5.65 -7.18
C SER A 69 17.06 -7.14 -6.95
N LYS A 70 18.20 -7.54 -6.39
CA LYS A 70 18.51 -8.94 -6.06
C LYS A 70 18.41 -9.26 -4.56
N ASN A 71 18.20 -8.24 -3.71
CA ASN A 71 18.13 -8.41 -2.27
C ASN A 71 16.66 -8.55 -1.80
N ARG A 72 16.16 -9.79 -1.90
CA ARG A 72 14.79 -10.12 -1.45
C ARG A 72 14.56 -9.80 0.03
N SER A 73 15.53 -10.11 0.88
CA SER A 73 15.40 -9.92 2.34
C SER A 73 15.17 -8.45 2.68
N LYS A 74 15.97 -7.53 2.12
CA LYS A 74 15.77 -6.08 2.33
C LYS A 74 14.39 -5.61 1.85
N ARG A 75 13.94 -6.07 0.67
CA ARG A 75 12.60 -5.70 0.18
C ARG A 75 11.49 -6.22 1.09
N LEU A 76 11.65 -7.41 1.68
CA LEU A 76 10.68 -7.97 2.63
C LEU A 76 10.57 -7.16 3.93
N THR A 77 11.62 -6.47 4.34
CA THR A 77 11.60 -5.62 5.56
C THR A 77 11.23 -4.18 5.25
N GLN A 78 11.86 -3.58 4.23
CA GLN A 78 11.69 -2.17 3.91
C GLN A 78 10.37 -1.81 3.21
N VAL A 79 9.70 -2.77 2.56
CA VAL A 79 8.44 -2.55 1.87
C VAL A 79 7.31 -3.23 2.63
N GLY A 80 6.41 -2.47 3.20
CA GLY A 80 5.12 -2.96 3.72
C GLY A 80 4.14 -3.21 2.58
N LEU A 81 3.38 -4.30 2.63
CA LEU A 81 2.31 -4.58 1.68
C LEU A 81 1.10 -5.13 2.42
N VAL A 82 -0.03 -4.45 2.26
CA VAL A 82 -1.34 -4.92 2.72
C VAL A 82 -2.10 -5.44 1.51
N PHE A 83 -2.50 -6.71 1.55
CA PHE A 83 -3.22 -7.36 0.46
C PHE A 83 -4.71 -6.97 0.44
N GLN A 84 -5.33 -7.12 -0.73
CA GLN A 84 -6.76 -6.90 -0.91
C GLN A 84 -7.60 -7.76 0.06
N GLU A 85 -7.24 -9.03 0.22
CA GLU A 85 -7.87 -9.96 1.16
C GLU A 85 -7.10 -9.96 2.49
N SER A 86 -7.45 -9.05 3.41
CA SER A 86 -6.79 -8.92 4.70
C SER A 86 -6.86 -10.19 5.56
N ASP A 87 -7.92 -10.98 5.42
CA ASP A 87 -8.11 -12.24 6.15
C ASP A 87 -6.99 -13.25 5.88
N LEU A 88 -6.42 -13.25 4.67
CA LEU A 88 -5.31 -14.13 4.30
C LEU A 88 -3.96 -13.67 4.87
N GLN A 89 -3.90 -12.45 5.39
CA GLN A 89 -2.67 -11.86 5.92
C GLN A 89 -2.58 -11.97 7.44
N ILE A 90 -3.71 -12.07 8.13
CA ILE A 90 -3.79 -12.18 9.57
C ILE A 90 -3.48 -13.62 9.97
N VAL A 91 -2.45 -13.80 10.83
CA VAL A 91 -1.94 -15.12 11.24
C VAL A 91 -2.03 -15.34 12.75
N GLY A 92 -2.16 -14.29 13.55
CA GLY A 92 -2.22 -14.34 15.00
C GLY A 92 -3.53 -14.93 15.52
N GLU A 93 -3.45 -15.67 16.63
CA GLU A 93 -4.64 -16.20 17.32
C GLU A 93 -5.49 -15.10 17.97
N THR A 94 -4.84 -13.99 18.37
CA THR A 94 -5.46 -12.78 18.89
C THR A 94 -4.93 -11.56 18.15
N VAL A 95 -5.59 -10.42 18.29
CA VAL A 95 -5.16 -9.13 17.73
C VAL A 95 -3.74 -8.79 18.20
N GLU A 96 -3.45 -8.94 19.49
CA GLU A 96 -2.11 -8.71 20.02
C GLU A 96 -1.06 -9.62 19.39
N LYS A 97 -1.33 -10.94 19.33
CA LYS A 97 -0.39 -11.91 18.74
C LYS A 97 -0.12 -11.63 17.26
N ASP A 98 -1.10 -11.10 16.55
CA ASP A 98 -0.92 -10.72 15.14
C ASP A 98 0.02 -9.50 15.01
N LEU A 99 -0.15 -8.50 15.87
CA LEU A 99 0.73 -7.32 15.92
C LEU A 99 2.18 -7.69 16.31
N ARG A 100 2.35 -8.66 17.18
CA ARG A 100 3.68 -9.15 17.64
C ARG A 100 4.41 -9.95 16.56
N PHE A 101 3.69 -10.65 15.71
CA PHE A 101 4.23 -11.65 14.78
C PHE A 101 5.36 -11.11 13.90
N GLY A 102 5.19 -9.93 13.32
CA GLY A 102 6.22 -9.32 12.48
C GLY A 102 7.49 -8.93 13.25
N PRO A 103 7.39 -8.10 14.29
CA PRO A 103 8.52 -7.71 15.14
C PRO A 103 9.27 -8.89 15.77
N GLU A 104 8.57 -9.95 16.22
CA GLU A 104 9.19 -11.17 16.74
C GLU A 104 10.04 -11.88 15.66
N ASN A 105 9.52 -11.99 14.43
CA ASN A 105 10.28 -12.57 13.32
C ASN A 105 11.49 -11.72 12.88
N LEU A 106 11.47 -10.41 13.19
CA LEU A 106 12.62 -9.52 12.99
C LEU A 106 13.63 -9.61 14.13
N GLY A 107 13.34 -10.36 15.19
CA GLY A 107 14.22 -10.58 16.33
C GLY A 107 14.33 -9.37 17.26
N TRP A 108 13.30 -8.52 17.33
CA TRP A 108 13.30 -7.37 18.22
C TRP A 108 13.21 -7.81 19.69
N SER A 109 13.70 -6.98 20.61
CA SER A 109 13.58 -7.26 22.05
C SER A 109 12.14 -7.12 22.52
N GLU A 110 11.80 -7.86 23.58
CA GLU A 110 10.45 -7.89 24.15
C GLU A 110 9.93 -6.49 24.52
N ASP A 111 10.79 -5.64 25.09
CA ASP A 111 10.41 -4.27 25.46
C ASP A 111 10.05 -3.41 24.23
N ILE A 112 10.79 -3.55 23.13
CA ILE A 112 10.49 -2.83 21.87
C ILE A 112 9.18 -3.36 21.29
N ILE A 113 8.98 -4.66 21.30
CA ILE A 113 7.75 -5.29 20.78
C ILE A 113 6.54 -4.79 21.57
N ASN A 114 6.58 -4.83 22.91
CA ASN A 114 5.47 -4.41 23.75
C ASN A 114 5.09 -2.93 23.50
N ASN A 115 6.08 -2.04 23.47
CA ASN A 115 5.85 -0.63 23.16
C ASN A 115 5.22 -0.43 21.77
N LYS A 116 5.72 -1.17 20.78
CA LYS A 116 5.19 -1.09 19.39
C LYS A 116 3.78 -1.62 19.28
N VAL A 117 3.46 -2.73 19.95
CA VAL A 117 2.11 -3.30 20.00
C VAL A 117 1.14 -2.31 20.64
N ASP A 118 1.48 -1.71 21.78
CA ASP A 118 0.65 -0.72 22.44
C ASP A 118 0.43 0.54 21.58
N GLU A 119 1.49 1.00 20.88
CA GLU A 119 1.39 2.08 19.89
C GLU A 119 0.38 1.73 18.78
N MET A 120 0.49 0.55 18.18
CA MET A 120 -0.38 0.12 17.08
C MET A 120 -1.82 -0.09 17.55
N LEU A 121 -2.04 -0.71 18.72
CA LEU A 121 -3.37 -0.87 19.31
C LEU A 121 -4.08 0.48 19.49
N ASN A 122 -3.37 1.48 20.01
CA ASN A 122 -3.90 2.83 20.22
C ASN A 122 -4.16 3.53 18.88
N LEU A 123 -3.17 3.53 17.96
CA LEU A 123 -3.22 4.23 16.70
C LEU A 123 -4.39 3.76 15.82
N PHE A 124 -4.67 2.46 15.83
CA PHE A 124 -5.70 1.83 15.01
C PHE A 124 -7.02 1.56 15.77
N SER A 125 -7.16 2.09 17.00
CA SER A 125 -8.35 1.88 17.84
C SER A 125 -8.69 0.39 18.02
N LEU A 126 -7.68 -0.42 18.30
CA LEU A 126 -7.79 -1.87 18.50
C LEU A 126 -7.61 -2.29 19.98
N THR A 127 -7.36 -1.34 20.89
CA THR A 127 -7.04 -1.63 22.30
C THR A 127 -8.10 -2.48 22.98
N SER A 128 -9.40 -2.18 22.77
CA SER A 128 -10.51 -2.96 23.34
C SER A 128 -10.69 -4.35 22.69
N LEU A 129 -9.96 -4.62 21.60
CA LEU A 129 -10.03 -5.85 20.83
C LEU A 129 -8.78 -6.71 21.01
N LYS A 130 -7.82 -6.28 21.84
CA LYS A 130 -6.48 -6.86 22.02
C LYS A 130 -6.50 -8.38 22.13
N ASP A 131 -7.38 -8.91 22.98
CA ASP A 131 -7.48 -10.34 23.29
C ASP A 131 -8.47 -11.09 22.39
N ARG A 132 -9.14 -10.37 21.46
CA ARG A 132 -10.11 -11.01 20.56
C ARG A 132 -9.45 -11.82 19.47
N ARG A 133 -10.13 -12.89 19.05
CA ARG A 133 -9.75 -13.66 17.86
C ARG A 133 -10.06 -12.85 16.60
N PRO A 134 -9.12 -12.73 15.64
CA PRO A 134 -9.36 -11.99 14.39
C PRO A 134 -10.58 -12.45 13.60
N SER A 135 -10.95 -13.72 13.71
CA SER A 135 -12.17 -14.27 13.06
C SER A 135 -13.47 -13.63 13.56
N THR A 136 -13.46 -12.99 14.75
CA THR A 136 -14.64 -12.32 15.34
C THR A 136 -14.71 -10.82 15.02
N LEU A 137 -13.72 -10.29 14.31
CA LEU A 137 -13.63 -8.89 13.93
C LEU A 137 -14.51 -8.59 12.70
N SER A 138 -15.04 -7.38 12.62
CA SER A 138 -15.65 -6.85 11.40
C SER A 138 -14.62 -6.69 10.28
N GLY A 139 -15.06 -6.55 9.02
CA GLY A 139 -14.17 -6.32 7.88
C GLY A 139 -13.29 -5.08 8.05
N GLY A 140 -13.84 -3.98 8.57
CA GLY A 140 -13.08 -2.76 8.86
C GLY A 140 -12.04 -2.94 9.97
N GLU A 141 -12.38 -3.66 11.06
CA GLU A 141 -11.43 -4.00 12.12
C GLU A 141 -10.29 -4.88 11.63
N LYS A 142 -10.59 -5.91 10.81
CA LYS A 142 -9.59 -6.76 10.17
C LYS A 142 -8.67 -5.96 9.25
N ARG A 143 -9.22 -5.02 8.49
CA ARG A 143 -8.41 -4.14 7.62
C ARG A 143 -7.46 -3.27 8.45
N ARG A 144 -7.94 -2.67 9.54
CA ARG A 144 -7.09 -1.89 10.45
C ARG A 144 -6.02 -2.77 11.10
N LEU A 145 -6.35 -3.98 11.54
CA LEU A 145 -5.37 -4.93 12.09
C LEU A 145 -4.29 -5.28 11.06
N ALA A 146 -4.66 -5.64 9.83
CA ALA A 146 -3.69 -5.98 8.79
C ALA A 146 -2.73 -4.82 8.48
N ILE A 147 -3.22 -3.58 8.47
CA ILE A 147 -2.36 -2.39 8.28
C ILE A 147 -1.44 -2.20 9.49
N ALA A 148 -1.99 -2.29 10.70
CA ALA A 148 -1.26 -2.15 11.96
C ALA A 148 -0.13 -3.19 12.08
N SER A 149 -0.41 -4.46 11.75
CA SER A 149 0.58 -5.54 11.79
C SER A 149 1.73 -5.33 10.80
N VAL A 150 1.45 -4.77 9.62
CA VAL A 150 2.50 -4.41 8.66
C VAL A 150 3.31 -3.21 9.16
N LEU A 151 2.65 -2.17 9.69
CA LEU A 151 3.33 -0.97 10.23
C LEU A 151 4.12 -1.25 11.50
N ALA A 152 3.74 -2.26 12.29
CA ALA A 152 4.49 -2.69 13.46
C ALA A 152 5.94 -3.07 13.13
N MET A 153 6.23 -3.46 11.88
CA MET A 153 7.59 -3.78 11.39
C MET A 153 8.37 -2.55 10.90
N GLU A 154 7.80 -1.33 10.99
CA GLU A 154 8.41 -0.07 10.57
C GLU A 154 8.97 -0.07 9.13
N PRO A 155 8.16 -0.42 8.12
CA PRO A 155 8.64 -0.39 6.75
C PRO A 155 8.90 1.05 6.29
N ASP A 156 9.86 1.23 5.36
CA ASP A 156 10.14 2.53 4.73
C ASP A 156 8.97 3.04 3.88
N ILE A 157 8.21 2.12 3.27
CA ILE A 157 7.08 2.41 2.38
C ILE A 157 5.96 1.42 2.66
N LEU A 158 4.72 1.91 2.74
CA LEU A 158 3.52 1.09 2.86
C LEU A 158 2.71 1.11 1.56
N PHE A 159 2.59 -0.04 0.93
CA PHE A 159 1.67 -0.27 -0.18
C PHE A 159 0.38 -0.92 0.32
N LEU A 160 -0.76 -0.46 -0.22
CA LEU A 160 -2.07 -1.05 0.05
C LEU A 160 -2.72 -1.45 -1.30
N ASP A 161 -3.02 -2.73 -1.47
CA ASP A 161 -3.65 -3.26 -2.69
C ASP A 161 -5.17 -3.28 -2.50
N GLU A 162 -5.90 -2.43 -3.23
CA GLU A 162 -7.36 -2.25 -3.20
C GLU A 162 -7.94 -2.16 -1.75
N PRO A 163 -7.43 -1.23 -0.91
CA PRO A 163 -7.74 -1.23 0.53
C PRO A 163 -9.20 -0.92 0.85
N PHE A 164 -9.93 -0.26 -0.05
CA PHE A 164 -11.34 0.12 0.14
C PHE A 164 -12.32 -0.94 -0.37
N SER A 165 -11.83 -1.97 -1.05
CA SER A 165 -12.67 -3.03 -1.61
C SER A 165 -13.44 -3.78 -0.52
N ALA A 166 -14.73 -4.06 -0.77
CA ALA A 166 -15.65 -4.79 0.11
C ALA A 166 -15.87 -4.16 1.50
N LEU A 167 -15.51 -2.88 1.69
CA LEU A 167 -15.85 -2.12 2.90
C LEU A 167 -17.15 -1.34 2.71
N ASP A 168 -17.94 -1.23 3.78
CA ASP A 168 -19.06 -0.32 3.86
C ASP A 168 -18.60 1.14 4.00
N TYR A 169 -19.52 2.08 3.76
CA TYR A 169 -19.20 3.50 3.77
C TYR A 169 -18.50 3.98 5.07
N PRO A 170 -19.00 3.67 6.29
CA PRO A 170 -18.34 4.07 7.53
C PRO A 170 -16.91 3.51 7.66
N SER A 171 -16.69 2.27 7.22
CA SER A 171 -15.37 1.63 7.25
C SER A 171 -14.40 2.28 6.27
N VAL A 172 -14.88 2.70 5.08
CA VAL A 172 -14.07 3.47 4.10
C VAL A 172 -13.63 4.79 4.69
N ILE A 173 -14.54 5.55 5.34
CA ILE A 173 -14.20 6.84 5.98
C ILE A 173 -13.16 6.63 7.08
N SER A 174 -13.39 5.67 7.97
CA SER A 174 -12.44 5.36 9.06
C SER A 174 -11.05 4.96 8.54
N LEU A 175 -10.99 4.19 7.45
CA LEU A 175 -9.74 3.83 6.82
C LEU A 175 -9.07 5.04 6.17
N LEU A 176 -9.83 5.87 5.47
CA LEU A 176 -9.32 7.08 4.83
C LEU A 176 -8.73 8.05 5.87
N ASP A 177 -9.44 8.27 7.00
CA ASP A 177 -8.92 9.06 8.13
C ASP A 177 -7.58 8.49 8.63
N THR A 178 -7.50 7.18 8.75
CA THR A 178 -6.26 6.50 9.15
C THR A 178 -5.12 6.75 8.17
N LEU A 179 -5.37 6.63 6.86
CA LEU A 179 -4.34 6.85 5.83
C LEU A 179 -3.88 8.31 5.78
N ILE A 180 -4.81 9.26 5.92
CA ILE A 180 -4.50 10.70 5.99
C ILE A 180 -3.61 10.98 7.22
N MET A 181 -4.00 10.49 8.39
CA MET A 181 -3.23 10.64 9.62
C MET A 181 -1.83 10.04 9.50
N LEU A 182 -1.68 8.86 8.87
CA LEU A 182 -0.38 8.25 8.62
C LEU A 182 0.49 9.11 7.69
N HIS A 183 -0.12 9.66 6.63
CA HIS A 183 0.57 10.58 5.71
C HIS A 183 1.05 11.84 6.43
N GLU A 184 0.21 12.47 7.26
CA GLU A 184 0.54 13.65 8.08
C GLU A 184 1.68 13.36 9.07
N LYS A 185 1.80 12.13 9.56
CA LYS A 185 2.93 11.64 10.36
C LYS A 185 4.20 11.33 9.54
N GLY A 186 4.17 11.55 8.23
CA GLY A 186 5.32 11.37 7.34
C GLY A 186 5.53 9.95 6.82
N VAL A 187 4.56 9.05 7.01
CA VAL A 187 4.62 7.69 6.43
C VAL A 187 4.50 7.80 4.90
N THR A 188 5.37 7.12 4.18
CA THR A 188 5.28 7.03 2.71
C THR A 188 4.22 6.01 2.34
N LEU A 189 3.15 6.46 1.68
CA LEU A 189 1.99 5.65 1.33
C LEU A 189 1.82 5.53 -0.18
N ALA A 190 1.47 4.35 -0.66
CA ALA A 190 1.01 4.14 -2.02
C ALA A 190 -0.23 3.22 -2.03
N VAL A 191 -1.35 3.75 -2.49
CA VAL A 191 -2.63 3.02 -2.60
C VAL A 191 -2.85 2.61 -4.04
N VAL A 192 -2.98 1.31 -4.26
CA VAL A 192 -3.38 0.73 -5.55
C VAL A 192 -4.89 0.57 -5.55
N THR A 193 -5.57 1.19 -6.51
CA THR A 193 -7.01 1.06 -6.68
C THR A 193 -7.47 1.50 -8.06
N HIS A 194 -8.69 1.14 -8.40
CA HIS A 194 -9.44 1.66 -9.53
C HIS A 194 -10.60 2.57 -9.08
N GLU A 195 -10.83 2.74 -7.77
CA GLU A 195 -11.90 3.55 -7.15
C GLU A 195 -11.32 4.90 -6.68
N VAL A 196 -10.97 5.76 -7.64
CA VAL A 196 -10.25 7.02 -7.37
C VAL A 196 -11.10 8.06 -6.66
N GLU A 197 -12.41 8.00 -6.81
CA GLU A 197 -13.37 8.94 -6.23
C GLU A 197 -13.38 8.93 -4.70
N ARG A 198 -12.85 7.90 -4.08
CA ARG A 198 -12.86 7.76 -2.63
C ARG A 198 -11.78 8.56 -1.92
N PHE A 199 -10.63 8.82 -2.60
CA PHE A 199 -9.46 9.31 -1.88
C PHE A 199 -8.48 10.17 -2.71
N LEU A 200 -8.67 10.30 -4.03
CA LEU A 200 -7.68 10.90 -4.92
C LEU A 200 -7.31 12.34 -4.51
N ALA A 201 -8.27 13.10 -3.98
CA ALA A 201 -8.06 14.46 -3.49
C ALA A 201 -6.99 14.56 -2.35
N HIS A 202 -6.70 13.45 -1.66
CA HIS A 202 -5.70 13.41 -0.58
C HIS A 202 -4.31 12.99 -1.06
N THR A 203 -4.16 12.63 -2.33
CA THR A 203 -2.88 12.17 -2.88
C THR A 203 -2.10 13.30 -3.53
N THR A 204 -0.78 13.23 -3.42
CA THR A 204 0.13 14.22 -4.01
C THR A 204 0.58 13.83 -5.41
N ASN A 205 0.67 12.53 -5.68
CA ASN A 205 1.13 11.98 -6.95
C ASN A 205 0.25 10.82 -7.41
N THR A 206 0.14 10.64 -8.72
CA THR A 206 -0.60 9.53 -9.33
C THR A 206 0.27 8.85 -10.38
N LEU A 207 0.35 7.53 -10.29
CA LEU A 207 0.91 6.65 -11.29
C LEU A 207 -0.24 5.94 -12.01
N ILE A 208 -0.24 5.91 -13.33
CA ILE A 208 -1.30 5.22 -14.10
C ILE A 208 -0.68 4.14 -14.96
N LEU A 209 -1.09 2.88 -14.69
CA LEU A 209 -0.71 1.73 -15.48
C LEU A 209 -1.81 1.36 -16.49
N LYS A 210 -1.40 1.11 -17.74
CA LYS A 210 -2.26 0.56 -18.79
C LYS A 210 -1.51 -0.53 -19.54
N ASN A 211 -2.08 -1.75 -19.61
CA ASN A 211 -1.50 -2.88 -20.34
C ASN A 211 -0.03 -3.17 -19.97
N GLY A 212 0.30 -3.08 -18.67
CA GLY A 212 1.65 -3.34 -18.17
C GLY A 212 2.64 -2.19 -18.30
N ARG A 213 2.26 -1.05 -18.89
CA ARG A 213 3.11 0.14 -19.05
C ARG A 213 2.65 1.28 -18.17
N LEU A 214 3.59 2.08 -17.71
CA LEU A 214 3.28 3.35 -17.06
C LEU A 214 2.99 4.39 -18.14
N ILE A 215 1.78 4.97 -18.11
CA ILE A 215 1.36 6.00 -19.08
C ILE A 215 1.30 7.38 -18.46
N TYR A 216 1.38 7.49 -17.14
CA TYR A 216 1.39 8.75 -16.41
C TYR A 216 2.15 8.60 -15.08
N ASP A 217 2.98 9.59 -14.76
CA ASP A 217 3.62 9.82 -13.46
C ASP A 217 3.62 11.33 -13.22
N GLY A 218 2.82 11.81 -12.28
CA GLY A 218 2.71 13.24 -12.03
C GLY A 218 1.69 13.62 -10.96
N ALA A 219 1.46 14.92 -10.80
CA ALA A 219 0.54 15.46 -9.81
C ALA A 219 -0.88 14.89 -9.98
N SER A 220 -1.51 14.51 -8.86
CA SER A 220 -2.83 13.85 -8.87
C SER A 220 -3.93 14.74 -9.49
N GLU A 221 -3.88 16.04 -9.28
CA GLU A 221 -4.84 16.98 -9.86
C GLU A 221 -4.83 16.97 -11.40
N SER A 222 -3.64 16.78 -11.99
CA SER A 222 -3.48 16.74 -13.45
C SER A 222 -3.76 15.35 -14.06
N ALA A 223 -3.99 14.32 -13.24
CA ALA A 223 -4.13 12.93 -13.69
C ALA A 223 -5.52 12.61 -14.31
N LEU A 224 -6.54 13.45 -14.12
CA LEU A 224 -7.94 13.10 -14.41
C LEU A 224 -8.19 12.71 -15.88
N ALA A 225 -7.56 13.40 -16.83
CA ALA A 225 -7.68 13.10 -18.26
C ALA A 225 -7.02 11.75 -18.60
N GLU A 226 -5.86 11.46 -18.00
CA GLU A 226 -5.10 10.24 -18.23
C GLU A 226 -5.75 9.02 -17.57
N LEU A 227 -6.41 9.21 -16.41
CA LEU A 227 -7.24 8.17 -15.78
C LEU A 227 -8.36 7.70 -16.71
N LYS A 228 -9.06 8.63 -17.36
CA LYS A 228 -10.11 8.32 -18.36
C LYS A 228 -9.54 7.53 -19.55
N LYS A 229 -8.36 7.91 -20.05
CA LYS A 229 -7.65 7.19 -21.13
C LYS A 229 -7.24 5.76 -20.68
N ALA A 230 -6.97 5.57 -19.41
CA ALA A 230 -6.67 4.27 -18.81
C ALA A 230 -7.92 3.44 -18.49
N GLU A 231 -9.11 3.90 -18.88
CA GLU A 231 -10.39 3.25 -18.62
C GLU A 231 -10.71 3.13 -17.11
N VAL A 232 -10.16 4.04 -16.29
CA VAL A 232 -10.52 4.20 -14.89
C VAL A 232 -11.70 5.15 -14.81
N TYR A 233 -12.75 4.75 -14.08
CA TYR A 233 -13.90 5.61 -13.86
C TYR A 233 -13.49 6.84 -13.04
N VAL A 234 -13.82 8.02 -13.55
CA VAL A 234 -13.64 9.29 -12.84
C VAL A 234 -14.97 10.02 -12.89
N PRO A 235 -15.63 10.27 -11.76
CA PRO A 235 -16.87 11.02 -11.72
C PRO A 235 -16.63 12.46 -12.22
N ASN A 236 -17.69 13.12 -12.71
CA ASN A 236 -17.60 14.49 -13.17
C ASN A 236 -17.70 15.47 -12.00
N LEU A 237 -16.67 15.43 -11.15
CA LEU A 237 -16.54 16.26 -9.96
C LEU A 237 -15.20 17.03 -10.01
N PRO A 238 -15.10 18.20 -9.34
CA PRO A 238 -13.83 18.85 -9.10
C PRO A 238 -12.85 17.93 -8.39
N PHE A 239 -11.55 18.07 -8.65
CA PHE A 239 -10.51 17.21 -8.02
C PHE A 239 -10.64 17.16 -6.49
N LYS A 240 -10.84 18.31 -5.84
CA LYS A 240 -10.98 18.43 -4.38
C LYS A 240 -12.15 17.61 -3.80
N ASP A 241 -13.14 17.28 -4.63
CA ASP A 241 -14.33 16.53 -4.23
C ASP A 241 -14.19 15.02 -4.51
N LEU A 242 -13.04 14.58 -5.03
CA LEU A 242 -12.69 13.15 -5.19
C LEU A 242 -12.22 12.55 -3.86
N SER A 243 -13.12 12.59 -2.90
CA SER A 243 -12.97 12.05 -1.56
C SER A 243 -14.35 11.71 -0.98
N TRP A 244 -14.42 10.62 -0.23
CA TRP A 244 -15.61 10.31 0.55
C TRP A 244 -15.57 10.98 1.94
N LYS A 245 -14.47 11.60 2.30
CA LYS A 245 -14.37 12.46 3.49
C LYS A 245 -14.82 13.86 3.11
N MET A 246 -15.96 14.27 3.63
CA MET A 246 -16.49 15.64 3.52
C MET A 246 -15.91 16.55 4.61
#